data_7e0d74dfffa36ef03e96caa46fbdc1f3
#
_entry.id   7e0d74dfffa36ef03e96caa46fbdc1f3
#
_cell.length_a   1.000
_cell.length_b   1.000
_cell.length_c   1.000
_cell.angle_alpha   90.00
_cell.angle_beta   90.00
_cell.angle_gamma   90.00
#
_symmetry.space_group_name_H-M   'P 1'
#
loop_
_entity.id
_entity.type
_entity.pdbx_description
1 polymer ?
#
loop_
_entity_poly.entity_id
_entity_poly.type
_entity_poly.pdbx_seq_one_letter_code
_entity_poly.pdbx_strand_id
1 'polypeptide(L)'
;NLFKNSKDYSNQRTGKTESRLPEIVKNIALIYVQKGENDNAIAAIKEARAVNPDDVNLILSEADLYIKIGDKNKFKELMQQAVEKDPTNAILYYNLGVINGEQGEFKIAKEFYLKALELDSSYSATYLNLVGLILEGEGPIVEKMNKLVTSRKASDMKKYDELEKDRVNLYQECLPYLEKLIEIDPTNIEALKTAKNIYYTIDDIDNFKLMNIKLQELEN
;
A
#
# COMPACT_ATOMS: atom_id res chain seq x y z
N ASN A 1 5.92 11.71 35.23
CA ASN A 1 7.02 11.20 34.41
C ASN A 1 6.97 9.68 34.34
N LEU A 2 5.92 9.13 33.68
CA LEU A 2 5.64 7.69 33.55
C LEU A 2 6.75 6.96 32.76
N PHE A 3 7.55 7.67 31.99
CA PHE A 3 8.48 7.09 31.03
C PHE A 3 9.95 7.06 31.49
N LYS A 4 10.31 7.79 32.56
CA LYS A 4 11.71 7.85 33.02
C LYS A 4 12.30 6.51 33.50
N ASN A 5 11.46 5.50 33.72
CA ASN A 5 11.87 4.19 34.25
C ASN A 5 11.56 3.02 33.29
N SER A 6 11.26 3.28 31.99
CA SER A 6 11.17 2.20 31.02
C SER A 6 12.55 1.58 30.85
N LYS A 7 12.66 0.27 31.13
CA LYS A 7 13.92 -0.46 30.94
C LYS A 7 14.02 -0.91 29.49
N ASP A 8 15.19 -0.71 28.92
CA ASP A 8 15.53 -1.31 27.63
C ASP A 8 15.56 -2.84 27.77
N TYR A 9 15.22 -3.53 26.69
CA TYR A 9 15.32 -4.97 26.62
C TYR A 9 16.17 -5.40 25.41
N SER A 10 16.83 -6.54 25.54
CA SER A 10 17.54 -7.13 24.41
C SER A 10 16.55 -7.90 23.55
N ASN A 11 16.41 -7.51 22.29
CA ASN A 11 15.61 -8.23 21.32
C ASN A 11 16.32 -9.56 20.97
N GLN A 12 15.74 -10.69 21.37
CA GLN A 12 16.35 -12.02 21.17
C GLN A 12 16.54 -12.36 19.70
N ARG A 13 15.75 -11.78 18.79
CA ARG A 13 15.80 -12.06 17.34
C ARG A 13 16.89 -11.24 16.64
N THR A 14 17.14 -10.01 17.09
CA THR A 14 18.10 -9.09 16.45
C THR A 14 19.37 -8.92 17.25
N GLY A 15 19.41 -9.32 18.52
CA GLY A 15 20.52 -9.11 19.46
C GLY A 15 20.73 -7.63 19.86
N LYS A 16 19.84 -6.73 19.42
CA LYS A 16 19.93 -5.29 19.70
C LYS A 16 19.17 -4.96 20.99
N THR A 17 19.70 -3.98 21.74
CA THR A 17 18.99 -3.37 22.88
C THR A 17 17.98 -2.35 22.33
N GLU A 18 16.72 -2.55 22.67
CA GLU A 18 15.62 -1.69 22.21
C GLU A 18 14.87 -1.11 23.42
N SER A 19 14.41 0.14 23.28
CA SER A 19 13.57 0.77 24.30
C SER A 19 12.15 0.20 24.24
N ARG A 20 11.55 -0.09 25.40
CA ARG A 20 10.13 -0.46 25.49
C ARG A 20 9.19 0.74 25.46
N LEU A 21 9.73 1.93 25.48
CA LEU A 21 8.95 3.16 25.54
C LEU A 21 7.93 3.26 24.39
N PRO A 22 8.27 3.01 23.11
CA PRO A 22 7.31 3.09 22.01
C PRO A 22 6.11 2.16 22.21
N GLU A 23 6.34 0.92 22.61
CA GLU A 23 5.28 -0.06 22.83
C GLU A 23 4.36 0.33 24.00
N ILE A 24 4.95 0.77 25.11
CA ILE A 24 4.19 1.22 26.28
C ILE A 24 3.32 2.43 25.92
N VAL A 25 3.87 3.41 25.23
CA VAL A 25 3.15 4.62 24.84
C VAL A 25 2.06 4.30 23.85
N LYS A 26 2.30 3.43 22.86
CA LYS A 26 1.29 2.95 21.92
C LYS A 26 0.11 2.31 22.67
N ASN A 27 0.37 1.45 23.63
CA ASN A 27 -0.69 0.78 24.41
C ASN A 27 -1.48 1.78 25.29
N ILE A 28 -0.82 2.74 25.92
CA ILE A 28 -1.48 3.82 26.67
C ILE A 28 -2.37 4.65 25.75
N ALA A 29 -1.85 5.06 24.59
CA ALA A 29 -2.61 5.83 23.61
C ALA A 29 -3.83 5.06 23.09
N LEU A 30 -3.70 3.75 22.85
CA LEU A 30 -4.83 2.89 22.45
C LEU A 30 -5.92 2.83 23.52
N ILE A 31 -5.57 2.77 24.80
CA ILE A 31 -6.54 2.79 25.91
C ILE A 31 -7.30 4.12 25.92
N TYR A 32 -6.62 5.24 25.74
CA TYR A 32 -7.27 6.55 25.65
C TYR A 32 -8.20 6.63 24.42
N VAL A 33 -7.78 6.16 23.25
CA VAL A 33 -8.63 6.13 22.04
C VAL A 33 -9.89 5.30 22.26
N GLN A 34 -9.79 4.12 22.91
CA GLN A 34 -10.94 3.28 23.23
C GLN A 34 -11.93 3.96 24.17
N LYS A 35 -11.46 4.88 25.01
CA LYS A 35 -12.30 5.70 25.90
C LYS A 35 -12.86 6.96 25.22
N GLY A 36 -12.48 7.23 23.96
CA GLY A 36 -12.81 8.47 23.26
C GLY A 36 -11.95 9.69 23.68
N GLU A 37 -10.90 9.46 24.47
CA GLU A 37 -10.02 10.50 25.00
C GLU A 37 -8.84 10.77 24.07
N ASN A 38 -9.10 11.16 22.82
CA ASN A 38 -8.09 11.32 21.77
C ASN A 38 -7.01 12.35 22.15
N ASP A 39 -7.37 13.45 22.81
CA ASP A 39 -6.40 14.47 23.24
C ASP A 39 -5.38 13.92 24.26
N ASN A 40 -5.83 13.06 25.18
CA ASN A 40 -4.95 12.40 26.14
C ASN A 40 -4.00 11.39 25.43
N ALA A 41 -4.49 10.69 24.42
CA ALA A 41 -3.68 9.80 23.60
C ALA A 41 -2.56 10.58 22.87
N ILE A 42 -2.90 11.69 22.24
CA ILE A 42 -1.95 12.57 21.54
C ILE A 42 -0.92 13.15 22.52
N ALA A 43 -1.37 13.60 23.70
CA ALA A 43 -0.48 14.16 24.71
C ALA A 43 0.54 13.14 25.22
N ALA A 44 0.11 11.89 25.46
CA ALA A 44 1.00 10.83 25.92
C ALA A 44 2.13 10.51 24.91
N ILE A 45 1.78 10.43 23.62
CA ILE A 45 2.78 10.17 22.56
C ILE A 45 3.73 11.37 22.41
N LYS A 46 3.21 12.59 22.41
CA LYS A 46 4.04 13.80 22.31
C LYS A 46 5.00 13.95 23.48
N GLU A 47 4.59 13.60 24.70
CA GLU A 47 5.49 13.59 25.87
C GLU A 47 6.64 12.57 25.66
N ALA A 48 6.36 11.39 25.16
CA ALA A 48 7.39 10.40 24.86
C ALA A 48 8.34 10.86 23.74
N ARG A 49 7.80 11.46 22.66
CA ARG A 49 8.60 12.03 21.58
C ARG A 49 9.45 13.21 22.01
N ALA A 50 9.01 14.01 22.98
CA ALA A 50 9.83 15.09 23.53
C ALA A 50 11.12 14.58 24.20
N VAL A 51 11.12 13.32 24.68
CA VAL A 51 12.31 12.68 25.25
C VAL A 51 13.20 12.08 24.15
N ASN A 52 12.58 11.46 23.13
CA ASN A 52 13.29 10.79 22.02
C ASN A 52 12.69 11.23 20.68
N PRO A 53 13.00 12.43 20.18
CA PRO A 53 12.35 13.02 19.01
C PRO A 53 12.67 12.28 17.69
N ASP A 54 13.80 11.61 17.64
CA ASP A 54 14.29 10.88 16.45
C ASP A 54 13.97 9.39 16.47
N ASP A 55 13.23 8.91 17.48
CA ASP A 55 12.81 7.51 17.55
C ASP A 55 11.71 7.25 16.54
N VAL A 56 12.05 6.53 15.45
CA VAL A 56 11.14 6.18 14.35
C VAL A 56 9.90 5.43 14.86
N ASN A 57 10.05 4.56 15.86
CA ASN A 57 8.92 3.80 16.41
C ASN A 57 7.94 4.70 17.16
N LEU A 58 8.41 5.77 17.80
CA LEU A 58 7.52 6.78 18.41
C LEU A 58 6.83 7.63 17.34
N ILE A 59 7.54 7.99 16.25
CA ILE A 59 6.93 8.67 15.11
C ILE A 59 5.82 7.82 14.50
N LEU A 60 6.08 6.52 14.28
CA LEU A 60 5.10 5.57 13.77
C LEU A 60 3.92 5.39 14.72
N SER A 61 4.18 5.34 16.02
CA SER A 61 3.10 5.22 17.03
C SER A 61 2.19 6.45 17.05
N GLU A 62 2.75 7.65 16.83
CA GLU A 62 1.97 8.88 16.67
C GLU A 62 1.18 8.86 15.36
N ALA A 63 1.78 8.41 14.27
CA ALA A 63 1.09 8.28 12.99
C ALA A 63 -0.08 7.29 13.06
N ASP A 64 0.11 6.10 13.66
CA ASP A 64 -0.94 5.11 13.89
C ASP A 64 -2.13 5.70 14.68
N LEU A 65 -1.85 6.61 15.63
CA LEU A 65 -2.89 7.30 16.36
C LEU A 65 -3.69 8.22 15.44
N TYR A 66 -3.00 9.05 14.62
CA TYR A 66 -3.68 9.98 13.72
C TYR A 66 -4.53 9.28 12.66
N ILE A 67 -4.12 8.12 12.14
CA ILE A 67 -4.96 7.30 11.26
C ILE A 67 -6.24 6.82 11.98
N LYS A 68 -6.14 6.41 13.25
CA LYS A 68 -7.29 5.94 14.03
C LYS A 68 -8.30 7.04 14.33
N ILE A 69 -7.86 8.27 14.52
CA ILE A 69 -8.74 9.42 14.74
C ILE A 69 -9.16 10.10 13.42
N GLY A 70 -8.71 9.59 12.26
CA GLY A 70 -9.12 10.04 10.94
C GLY A 70 -8.31 11.21 10.35
N ASP A 71 -7.23 11.64 11.00
CA ASP A 71 -6.37 12.72 10.48
C ASP A 71 -5.30 12.17 9.52
N LYS A 72 -5.71 11.95 8.28
CA LYS A 72 -4.84 11.45 7.20
C LYS A 72 -3.68 12.40 6.87
N ASN A 73 -3.88 13.71 7.01
CA ASN A 73 -2.85 14.69 6.70
C ASN A 73 -1.70 14.62 7.71
N LYS A 74 -2.06 14.52 9.01
CA LYS A 74 -1.05 14.39 10.06
C LYS A 74 -0.31 13.06 9.99
N PHE A 75 -1.02 11.97 9.64
CA PHE A 75 -0.38 10.69 9.35
C PHE A 75 0.68 10.83 8.25
N LYS A 76 0.32 11.45 7.10
CA LYS A 76 1.22 11.64 5.95
C LYS A 76 2.47 12.45 6.35
N GLU A 77 2.29 13.54 7.10
CA GLU A 77 3.40 14.36 7.61
C GLU A 77 4.36 13.53 8.48
N LEU A 78 3.82 12.72 9.39
CA LEU A 78 4.62 11.88 10.27
C LEU A 78 5.33 10.74 9.51
N MET A 79 4.70 10.16 8.50
CA MET A 79 5.37 9.19 7.63
C MET A 79 6.55 9.81 6.87
N GLN A 80 6.42 11.06 6.40
CA GLN A 80 7.52 11.80 5.76
C GLN A 80 8.68 12.04 6.75
N GLN A 81 8.37 12.44 7.99
CA GLN A 81 9.39 12.56 9.04
C GLN A 81 10.09 11.21 9.33
N ALA A 82 9.34 10.11 9.35
CA ALA A 82 9.90 8.78 9.55
C ALA A 82 10.85 8.39 8.41
N VAL A 83 10.51 8.69 7.16
CA VAL A 83 11.37 8.44 5.98
C VAL A 83 12.67 9.24 6.05
N GLU A 84 12.64 10.50 6.56
CA GLU A 84 13.86 11.30 6.77
C GLU A 84 14.82 10.65 7.78
N LYS A 85 14.28 9.92 8.76
CA LYS A 85 15.08 9.24 9.80
C LYS A 85 15.52 7.84 9.40
N ASP A 86 14.69 7.13 8.63
CA ASP A 86 14.97 5.77 8.13
C ASP A 86 14.60 5.65 6.65
N PRO A 87 15.44 6.19 5.74
CA PRO A 87 15.16 6.21 4.30
C PRO A 87 15.29 4.83 3.63
N THR A 88 15.68 3.80 4.38
CA THR A 88 15.83 2.44 3.86
C THR A 88 14.67 1.51 4.22
N ASN A 89 13.69 2.01 4.94
CA ASN A 89 12.56 1.22 5.41
C ASN A 89 11.43 1.20 4.37
N ALA A 90 11.29 0.08 3.66
CA ALA A 90 10.30 -0.12 2.61
C ALA A 90 8.85 0.13 3.08
N ILE A 91 8.55 -0.22 4.36
CA ILE A 91 7.20 -0.09 4.91
C ILE A 91 6.76 1.38 4.98
N LEU A 92 7.68 2.31 5.23
CA LEU A 92 7.36 3.74 5.27
C LEU A 92 6.91 4.25 3.90
N TYR A 93 7.60 3.85 2.85
CA TYR A 93 7.23 4.19 1.48
C TYR A 93 5.92 3.51 1.06
N TYR A 94 5.72 2.25 1.43
CA TYR A 94 4.44 1.58 1.23
C TYR A 94 3.28 2.37 1.86
N ASN A 95 3.40 2.77 3.12
CA ASN A 95 2.37 3.55 3.82
C ASN A 95 2.14 4.93 3.18
N LEU A 96 3.19 5.60 2.69
CA LEU A 96 3.04 6.82 1.89
C LEU A 96 2.34 6.55 0.56
N GLY A 97 2.58 5.41 -0.07
CA GLY A 97 1.85 4.97 -1.25
C GLY A 97 0.36 4.82 -0.98
N VAL A 98 -0.01 4.11 0.09
CA VAL A 98 -1.40 3.91 0.50
C VAL A 98 -2.11 5.25 0.72
N ILE A 99 -1.56 6.12 1.57
CA ILE A 99 -2.24 7.37 1.93
C ILE A 99 -2.37 8.34 0.76
N ASN A 100 -1.37 8.41 -0.14
CA ASN A 100 -1.46 9.22 -1.35
C ASN A 100 -2.49 8.65 -2.34
N GLY A 101 -2.57 7.31 -2.48
CA GLY A 101 -3.60 6.65 -3.28
C GLY A 101 -5.02 6.97 -2.79
N GLU A 102 -5.25 6.87 -1.47
CA GLU A 102 -6.54 7.22 -0.85
C GLU A 102 -6.90 8.72 -0.99
N GLN A 103 -5.92 9.60 -1.17
CA GLN A 103 -6.12 11.03 -1.44
C GLN A 103 -6.29 11.33 -2.94
N GLY A 104 -6.24 10.33 -3.82
CA GLY A 104 -6.32 10.49 -5.27
C GLY A 104 -5.02 11.00 -5.92
N GLU A 105 -3.92 11.03 -5.18
CA GLU A 105 -2.61 11.44 -5.66
C GLU A 105 -1.88 10.24 -6.33
N PHE A 106 -2.52 9.63 -7.32
CA PHE A 106 -2.15 8.33 -7.89
C PHE A 106 -0.72 8.28 -8.43
N LYS A 107 -0.24 9.36 -9.05
CA LYS A 107 1.13 9.42 -9.55
C LYS A 107 2.15 9.33 -8.41
N ILE A 108 1.94 10.09 -7.35
CA ILE A 108 2.81 10.12 -6.17
C ILE A 108 2.74 8.77 -5.44
N ALA A 109 1.54 8.20 -5.30
CA ALA A 109 1.35 6.87 -4.72
C ALA A 109 2.15 5.79 -5.46
N LYS A 110 2.12 5.81 -6.81
CA LYS A 110 2.89 4.88 -7.63
C LYS A 110 4.40 5.01 -7.40
N GLU A 111 4.92 6.24 -7.37
CA GLU A 111 6.34 6.50 -7.09
C GLU A 111 6.76 5.93 -5.72
N PHE A 112 5.94 6.08 -4.70
CA PHE A 112 6.18 5.52 -3.38
C PHE A 112 6.12 3.99 -3.34
N TYR A 113 5.16 3.36 -4.02
CA TYR A 113 5.12 1.90 -4.12
C TYR A 113 6.34 1.34 -4.85
N LEU A 114 6.75 1.97 -5.95
CA LEU A 114 7.96 1.57 -6.67
C LEU A 114 9.21 1.69 -5.78
N LYS A 115 9.30 2.76 -4.98
CA LYS A 115 10.41 2.92 -4.03
C LYS A 115 10.39 1.85 -2.93
N ALA A 116 9.21 1.48 -2.43
CA ALA A 116 9.07 0.38 -1.48
C ALA A 116 9.56 -0.95 -2.07
N LEU A 117 9.21 -1.25 -3.33
CA LEU A 117 9.67 -2.46 -4.03
C LEU A 117 11.16 -2.46 -4.38
N GLU A 118 11.75 -1.28 -4.61
CA GLU A 118 13.21 -1.12 -4.79
C GLU A 118 13.94 -1.50 -3.49
N LEU A 119 13.40 -1.12 -2.33
CA LEU A 119 13.98 -1.39 -1.02
C LEU A 119 13.72 -2.82 -0.52
N ASP A 120 12.53 -3.34 -0.79
CA ASP A 120 12.13 -4.71 -0.45
C ASP A 120 11.25 -5.31 -1.55
N SER A 121 11.86 -6.01 -2.48
CA SER A 121 11.17 -6.71 -3.57
C SER A 121 10.37 -7.94 -3.13
N SER A 122 10.42 -8.31 -1.86
CA SER A 122 9.62 -9.42 -1.28
C SER A 122 8.33 -8.95 -0.61
N TYR A 123 8.10 -7.64 -0.50
CA TYR A 123 6.95 -7.09 0.19
C TYR A 123 5.67 -7.20 -0.66
N SER A 124 5.01 -8.35 -0.57
CA SER A 124 3.88 -8.76 -1.42
C SER A 124 2.70 -7.79 -1.42
N ALA A 125 2.37 -7.16 -0.28
CA ALA A 125 1.27 -6.19 -0.19
C ALA A 125 1.46 -4.99 -1.13
N THR A 126 2.71 -4.59 -1.40
CA THR A 126 3.01 -3.46 -2.29
C THR A 126 2.62 -3.76 -3.74
N TYR A 127 2.84 -5.00 -4.19
CA TYR A 127 2.47 -5.41 -5.55
C TYR A 127 0.97 -5.33 -5.77
N LEU A 128 0.15 -5.84 -4.84
CA LEU A 128 -1.31 -5.79 -4.93
C LEU A 128 -1.81 -4.35 -4.97
N ASN A 129 -1.32 -3.50 -4.06
CA ASN A 129 -1.76 -2.11 -4.02
C ASN A 129 -1.30 -1.32 -5.25
N LEU A 130 -0.10 -1.60 -5.78
CA LEU A 130 0.38 -0.98 -7.02
C LEU A 130 -0.47 -1.39 -8.21
N VAL A 131 -0.81 -2.68 -8.34
CA VAL A 131 -1.70 -3.18 -9.38
C VAL A 131 -3.09 -2.56 -9.24
N GLY A 132 -3.66 -2.54 -8.03
CA GLY A 132 -4.94 -1.88 -7.76
C GLY A 132 -4.93 -0.41 -8.19
N LEU A 133 -3.86 0.32 -7.84
CA LEU A 133 -3.67 1.72 -8.21
C LEU A 133 -3.62 1.92 -9.74
N ILE A 134 -2.93 1.05 -10.47
CA ILE A 134 -2.87 1.11 -11.93
C ILE A 134 -4.25 0.86 -12.52
N LEU A 135 -4.97 -0.16 -12.01
CA LEU A 135 -6.31 -0.53 -12.47
C LEU A 135 -7.38 0.54 -12.21
N GLU A 136 -7.18 1.47 -11.26
CA GLU A 136 -8.07 2.64 -11.11
C GLU A 136 -8.15 3.47 -12.40
N GLY A 137 -7.12 3.43 -13.24
CA GLY A 137 -7.12 4.07 -14.56
C GLY A 137 -8.08 3.44 -15.57
N GLU A 138 -8.58 2.22 -15.36
CA GLU A 138 -9.47 1.51 -16.28
C GLU A 138 -10.86 2.16 -16.34
N GLY A 139 -11.43 2.52 -15.20
CA GLY A 139 -12.78 3.06 -15.12
C GLY A 139 -13.06 4.22 -16.08
N PRO A 140 -12.22 5.28 -16.09
CA PRO A 140 -12.35 6.39 -17.04
C PRO A 140 -12.23 5.99 -18.52
N ILE A 141 -11.41 4.97 -18.84
CA ILE A 141 -11.26 4.45 -20.20
C ILE A 141 -12.56 3.76 -20.63
N VAL A 142 -13.05 2.84 -19.81
CA VAL A 142 -14.29 2.09 -20.06
C VAL A 142 -15.49 3.02 -20.17
N GLU A 143 -15.59 4.05 -19.34
CA GLU A 143 -16.67 5.05 -19.43
C GLU A 143 -16.68 5.76 -20.80
N LYS A 144 -15.48 6.15 -21.30
CA LYS A 144 -15.35 6.77 -22.64
C LYS A 144 -15.69 5.77 -23.75
N MET A 145 -15.25 4.52 -23.65
CA MET A 145 -15.55 3.46 -24.61
C MET A 145 -17.07 3.21 -24.70
N ASN A 146 -17.76 3.13 -23.56
CA ASN A 146 -19.20 2.93 -23.50
C ASN A 146 -20.00 4.04 -24.20
N LYS A 147 -19.51 5.28 -24.19
CA LYS A 147 -20.13 6.40 -24.91
C LYS A 147 -19.98 6.30 -26.43
N LEU A 148 -19.01 5.51 -26.92
CA LEU A 148 -18.68 5.38 -28.32
C LEU A 148 -19.19 4.07 -28.96
N VAL A 149 -19.44 3.03 -28.15
CA VAL A 149 -19.73 1.64 -28.61
C VAL A 149 -20.90 1.55 -29.59
N THR A 150 -21.88 2.44 -29.50
CA THR A 150 -23.07 2.45 -30.40
C THR A 150 -22.91 3.38 -31.59
N SER A 151 -21.86 4.16 -31.67
CA SER A 151 -21.62 5.10 -32.76
C SER A 151 -21.19 4.37 -34.04
N ARG A 152 -21.76 4.81 -35.18
CA ARG A 152 -21.38 4.32 -36.51
C ARG A 152 -20.44 5.28 -37.26
N LYS A 153 -19.98 6.36 -36.61
CA LYS A 153 -19.06 7.32 -37.21
C LYS A 153 -17.65 6.76 -37.20
N ALA A 154 -16.96 6.83 -38.34
CA ALA A 154 -15.60 6.34 -38.46
C ALA A 154 -14.62 7.00 -37.46
N SER A 155 -14.82 8.30 -37.14
CA SER A 155 -14.04 9.00 -36.12
C SER A 155 -14.22 8.43 -34.70
N ASP A 156 -15.43 7.99 -34.38
CA ASP A 156 -15.75 7.44 -33.06
C ASP A 156 -15.24 6.00 -32.93
N MET A 157 -15.31 5.22 -34.01
CA MET A 157 -14.70 3.89 -34.08
C MET A 157 -13.17 3.98 -33.86
N LYS A 158 -12.50 4.91 -34.54
CA LYS A 158 -11.07 5.11 -34.34
C LYS A 158 -10.73 5.48 -32.88
N LYS A 159 -11.52 6.34 -32.26
CA LYS A 159 -11.34 6.68 -30.84
C LYS A 159 -11.58 5.49 -29.91
N TYR A 160 -12.56 4.64 -30.23
CA TYR A 160 -12.81 3.42 -29.49
C TYR A 160 -11.58 2.49 -29.55
N ASP A 161 -11.01 2.28 -30.74
CA ASP A 161 -9.81 1.46 -30.94
C ASP A 161 -8.57 2.03 -30.20
N GLU A 162 -8.46 3.36 -30.14
CA GLU A 162 -7.39 4.04 -29.36
C GLU A 162 -7.57 3.78 -27.85
N LEU A 163 -8.80 3.91 -27.35
CA LEU A 163 -9.10 3.64 -25.94
C LEU A 163 -8.93 2.16 -25.55
N GLU A 164 -9.23 1.25 -26.47
CA GLU A 164 -8.98 -0.17 -26.25
C GLU A 164 -7.47 -0.47 -26.14
N LYS A 165 -6.65 0.17 -26.98
CA LYS A 165 -5.18 0.10 -26.85
C LYS A 165 -4.69 0.67 -25.53
N ASP A 166 -5.24 1.80 -25.08
CA ASP A 166 -4.89 2.38 -23.77
C ASP A 166 -5.24 1.42 -22.63
N ARG A 167 -6.37 0.74 -22.74
CA ARG A 167 -6.80 -0.28 -21.78
C ARG A 167 -5.87 -1.50 -21.77
N VAL A 168 -5.48 -1.99 -22.95
CA VAL A 168 -4.51 -3.09 -23.07
C VAL A 168 -3.15 -2.70 -22.51
N ASN A 169 -2.67 -1.48 -22.78
CA ASN A 169 -1.40 -0.98 -22.22
C ASN A 169 -1.44 -0.93 -20.68
N LEU A 170 -2.55 -0.48 -20.11
CA LEU A 170 -2.75 -0.46 -18.67
C LEU A 170 -2.67 -1.88 -18.07
N TYR A 171 -3.29 -2.86 -18.71
CA TYR A 171 -3.20 -4.25 -18.28
C TYR A 171 -1.79 -4.83 -18.42
N GLN A 172 -1.11 -4.54 -19.53
CA GLN A 172 0.28 -4.97 -19.73
C GLN A 172 1.22 -4.36 -18.68
N GLU A 173 0.93 -3.15 -18.19
CA GLU A 173 1.68 -2.54 -17.10
C GLU A 173 1.50 -3.29 -15.76
N CYS A 174 0.34 -3.91 -15.52
CA CYS A 174 0.08 -4.68 -14.29
C CYS A 174 0.81 -6.03 -14.26
N LEU A 175 0.98 -6.67 -15.43
CA LEU A 175 1.44 -8.07 -15.51
C LEU A 175 2.78 -8.33 -14.81
N PRO A 176 3.86 -7.53 -15.01
CA PRO A 176 5.14 -7.78 -14.35
C PRO A 176 5.03 -7.81 -12.82
N TYR A 177 4.15 -7.00 -12.26
CA TYR A 177 3.93 -6.93 -10.81
C TYR A 177 3.14 -8.13 -10.30
N LEU A 178 2.12 -8.56 -11.06
CA LEU A 178 1.34 -9.76 -10.73
C LEU A 178 2.18 -11.04 -10.86
N GLU A 179 2.95 -11.16 -11.93
CA GLU A 179 3.86 -12.30 -12.14
C GLU A 179 4.88 -12.41 -11.01
N LYS A 180 5.47 -11.27 -10.61
CA LYS A 180 6.40 -11.25 -9.48
C LYS A 180 5.73 -11.60 -8.16
N LEU A 181 4.53 -11.11 -7.93
CA LEU A 181 3.77 -11.48 -6.74
C LEU A 181 3.43 -12.98 -6.72
N ILE A 182 3.03 -13.56 -7.85
CA ILE A 182 2.74 -15.01 -7.98
C ILE A 182 4.02 -15.85 -7.82
N GLU A 183 5.18 -15.32 -8.19
CA GLU A 183 6.48 -15.96 -7.92
C GLU A 183 6.79 -16.00 -6.42
N ILE A 184 6.55 -14.89 -5.69
CA ILE A 184 6.79 -14.74 -4.26
C ILE A 184 5.78 -15.54 -3.43
N ASP A 185 4.51 -15.45 -3.80
CA ASP A 185 3.37 -16.11 -3.16
C ASP A 185 2.49 -16.80 -4.20
N PRO A 186 2.84 -18.06 -4.57
CA PRO A 186 2.08 -18.82 -5.55
C PRO A 186 0.65 -19.16 -5.12
N THR A 187 0.32 -18.95 -3.84
CA THR A 187 -1.01 -19.22 -3.26
C THR A 187 -1.89 -17.98 -3.19
N ASN A 188 -1.41 -16.85 -3.68
CA ASN A 188 -2.16 -15.60 -3.66
C ASN A 188 -3.33 -15.61 -4.64
N ILE A 189 -4.50 -15.97 -4.12
CA ILE A 189 -5.73 -16.13 -4.93
C ILE A 189 -6.10 -14.82 -5.64
N GLU A 190 -5.90 -13.67 -5.01
CA GLU A 190 -6.23 -12.37 -5.58
C GLU A 190 -5.33 -12.05 -6.78
N ALA A 191 -4.03 -12.25 -6.64
CA ALA A 191 -3.08 -12.08 -7.74
C ALA A 191 -3.38 -13.02 -8.91
N LEU A 192 -3.64 -14.31 -8.63
CA LEU A 192 -3.97 -15.30 -9.65
C LEU A 192 -5.26 -14.96 -10.39
N LYS A 193 -6.31 -14.53 -9.68
CA LYS A 193 -7.59 -14.13 -10.28
C LYS A 193 -7.42 -12.87 -11.14
N THR A 194 -6.69 -11.89 -10.65
CA THR A 194 -6.44 -10.63 -11.38
C THR A 194 -5.64 -10.90 -12.64
N ALA A 195 -4.53 -11.65 -12.55
CA ALA A 195 -3.72 -12.03 -13.70
C ALA A 195 -4.55 -12.83 -14.73
N LYS A 196 -5.35 -13.81 -14.28
CA LYS A 196 -6.24 -14.59 -15.15
C LYS A 196 -7.19 -13.68 -15.94
N ASN A 197 -7.83 -12.72 -15.28
CA ASN A 197 -8.77 -11.82 -15.93
C ASN A 197 -8.08 -10.90 -16.93
N ILE A 198 -6.89 -10.41 -16.60
CA ILE A 198 -6.07 -9.60 -17.51
C ILE A 198 -5.68 -10.42 -18.73
N TYR A 199 -5.12 -11.62 -18.56
CA TYR A 199 -4.73 -12.51 -19.68
C TYR A 199 -5.92 -12.84 -20.59
N TYR A 200 -7.10 -13.11 -20.02
CA TYR A 200 -8.31 -13.30 -20.79
C TYR A 200 -8.65 -12.06 -21.65
N THR A 201 -8.56 -10.88 -21.06
CA THR A 201 -8.95 -9.63 -21.73
C THR A 201 -7.98 -9.22 -22.84
N ILE A 202 -6.68 -9.53 -22.71
CA ILE A 202 -5.67 -9.25 -23.74
C ILE A 202 -5.48 -10.42 -24.73
N ASP A 203 -6.35 -11.44 -24.68
CA ASP A 203 -6.34 -12.63 -25.54
C ASP A 203 -5.10 -13.52 -25.41
N ASP A 204 -4.43 -13.49 -24.23
CA ASP A 204 -3.34 -14.40 -23.90
C ASP A 204 -3.89 -15.71 -23.29
N ILE A 205 -4.35 -16.57 -24.19
CA ILE A 205 -5.08 -17.81 -23.82
C ILE A 205 -4.18 -18.80 -23.07
N ASP A 206 -2.90 -18.83 -23.34
CA ASP A 206 -2.00 -19.78 -22.70
C ASP A 206 -1.75 -19.41 -21.22
N ASN A 207 -1.47 -18.16 -20.93
CA ASN A 207 -1.33 -17.67 -19.56
C ASN A 207 -2.65 -17.67 -18.80
N PHE A 208 -3.77 -17.36 -19.47
CA PHE A 208 -5.10 -17.54 -18.88
C PHE A 208 -5.34 -18.97 -18.38
N LYS A 209 -5.05 -19.99 -19.21
CA LYS A 209 -5.18 -21.41 -18.83
C LYS A 209 -4.27 -21.77 -17.67
N LEU A 210 -3.02 -21.28 -17.69
CA LEU A 210 -2.07 -21.51 -16.62
C LEU A 210 -2.58 -20.97 -15.28
N MET A 211 -3.10 -19.74 -15.25
CA MET A 211 -3.68 -19.15 -14.02
C MET A 211 -4.90 -19.94 -13.55
N ASN A 212 -5.71 -20.42 -14.48
CA ASN A 212 -6.88 -21.22 -14.12
C ASN A 212 -6.51 -22.58 -13.50
N ILE A 213 -5.46 -23.24 -14.00
CA ILE A 213 -4.93 -24.49 -13.42
C ILE A 213 -4.43 -24.23 -12.00
N LYS A 214 -3.60 -23.18 -11.79
CA LYS A 214 -3.10 -22.83 -10.46
C LYS A 214 -4.21 -22.56 -9.46
N LEU A 215 -5.30 -21.88 -9.88
CA LEU A 215 -6.45 -21.66 -9.00
C LEU A 215 -7.17 -22.95 -8.64
N GLN A 216 -7.35 -23.87 -9.59
CA GLN A 216 -7.98 -25.18 -9.33
C GLN A 216 -7.16 -26.05 -8.38
N GLU A 217 -5.82 -25.98 -8.44
CA GLU A 217 -4.93 -26.70 -7.53
C GLU A 217 -5.04 -26.21 -6.09
N LEU A 218 -5.42 -24.93 -5.88
CA LEU A 218 -5.62 -24.36 -4.54
C LEU A 218 -7.02 -24.65 -3.95
N GLU A 219 -7.97 -25.09 -4.78
CA GLU A 219 -9.34 -25.42 -4.36
C GLU A 219 -9.50 -26.92 -3.97
N ASN A 220 -8.50 -27.78 -4.28
CA ASN A 220 -8.48 -29.21 -3.98
C ASN A 220 -7.60 -29.53 -2.76
#